data_bd61a7f727b2d133738d80ef397927cd
#
_entry.id   bd61a7f727b2d133738d80ef397927cd
#
_cell.length_a   1.000
_cell.length_b   1.000
_cell.length_c   1.000
_cell.angle_alpha   90.00
_cell.angle_beta   90.00
_cell.angle_gamma   90.00
#
_symmetry.space_group_name_H-M   'P 1'
#
loop_
_entity.id
_entity.type
_entity.pdbx_description
1 polymer ?
#
loop_
_entity_poly.entity_id
_entity_poly.type
_entity_poly.pdbx_seq_one_letter_code
_entity_poly.pdbx_strand_id
1 'polypeptide(L)'
;MQVGRRNVLRWSGIALLGAPLAALPACSGGYDDSPDPLSAMATAARSDAAAARAIGGKVARQIAELRTAQARALQQEVDRANRPAAPAAKPSPAKNMRALGKRLTSAAESAVELIPQASRARAGLLASVAAGCNAGLALDGKLGSPRTQRFPAPEVEELDEETVDALQQALAAEHASLWVLGLVTAFLPAGYDKGLRAAAAEHRERRDATRDALTSAGADPVLAETAYATPKPVKNPNSARAAVIAAETDAVTAWRGVVERCDEPELRSLAVAAMCASGARLTRWRLEAGVKPAALPLPGAPE
;
A
#
# COMPACT_ATOMS: atom_id res chain seq x y z
N MET A 1 -21.99 47.24 -56.95
CA MET A 1 -22.96 46.81 -57.98
C MET A 1 -23.28 45.35 -57.67
N GLN A 2 -24.38 45.09 -57.04
CA GLN A 2 -25.71 44.78 -57.55
C GLN A 2 -25.69 43.58 -58.50
N VAL A 3 -26.34 42.59 -58.05
CA VAL A 3 -27.64 41.94 -58.34
C VAL A 3 -27.39 40.58 -58.99
N GLY A 4 -27.96 39.45 -58.70
CA GLY A 4 -29.20 39.07 -58.10
C GLY A 4 -29.65 37.70 -58.59
N ARG A 5 -30.27 36.97 -57.71
CA ARG A 5 -31.50 36.19 -57.87
C ARG A 5 -31.63 35.06 -58.92
N ARG A 6 -31.99 33.90 -58.37
CA ARG A 6 -33.23 33.13 -58.44
C ARG A 6 -33.23 31.83 -59.25
N ASN A 7 -33.52 30.77 -58.47
CA ASN A 7 -34.45 29.66 -58.70
C ASN A 7 -34.49 28.99 -60.08
N VAL A 8 -34.47 27.65 -60.08
CA VAL A 8 -35.61 26.80 -60.42
C VAL A 8 -35.32 25.33 -60.11
N LEU A 9 -36.24 24.73 -59.40
CA LEU A 9 -36.39 23.29 -59.25
C LEU A 9 -36.60 22.59 -60.60
N ARG A 10 -36.11 21.38 -60.76
CA ARG A 10 -36.88 20.30 -61.43
C ARG A 10 -36.43 18.91 -60.97
N TRP A 11 -37.39 18.13 -60.61
CA TRP A 11 -37.44 16.72 -60.25
C TRP A 11 -37.12 15.82 -61.45
N SER A 12 -36.49 14.67 -61.09
CA SER A 12 -36.69 13.30 -61.63
C SER A 12 -35.53 12.46 -61.16
N GLY A 13 -35.59 11.40 -60.51
CA GLY A 13 -36.39 10.20 -60.57
C GLY A 13 -35.48 9.05 -60.14
N ILE A 14 -35.75 8.43 -59.04
CA ILE A 14 -35.59 7.05 -58.58
C ILE A 14 -34.55 6.14 -59.25
N ALA A 15 -33.56 5.66 -58.50
CA ALA A 15 -33.07 4.28 -58.56
C ALA A 15 -32.55 3.86 -57.17
N LEU A 16 -33.35 3.04 -56.50
CA LEU A 16 -32.98 2.25 -55.33
C LEU A 16 -31.94 1.23 -55.77
N LEU A 17 -30.72 1.35 -55.25
CA LEU A 17 -29.79 0.23 -55.11
C LEU A 17 -29.42 0.15 -53.66
N GLY A 18 -29.96 -0.85 -52.97
CA GLY A 18 -29.61 -1.20 -51.60
C GLY A 18 -28.17 -1.63 -51.51
N ALA A 19 -27.36 -0.81 -50.82
CA ALA A 19 -26.11 -1.26 -50.25
C ALA A 19 -26.38 -1.71 -48.82
N PRO A 20 -25.89 -2.90 -48.39
CA PRO A 20 -26.01 -3.27 -47.01
C PRO A 20 -25.14 -2.29 -46.21
N LEU A 21 -25.76 -1.56 -45.28
CA LEU A 21 -25.04 -0.93 -44.17
C LEU A 21 -24.29 -2.02 -43.43
N ALA A 22 -23.00 -2.15 -43.75
CA ALA A 22 -22.08 -2.83 -42.85
C ALA A 22 -22.14 -2.07 -41.52
N ALA A 23 -22.83 -2.62 -40.57
CA ALA A 23 -22.76 -2.18 -39.18
C ALA A 23 -21.29 -2.28 -38.79
N LEU A 24 -20.61 -1.13 -38.75
CA LEU A 24 -19.33 -1.03 -38.05
C LEU A 24 -19.60 -1.53 -36.63
N PRO A 25 -18.80 -2.50 -36.12
CA PRO A 25 -18.89 -2.81 -34.71
C PRO A 25 -18.53 -1.52 -33.98
N ALA A 26 -19.55 -0.81 -33.45
CA ALA A 26 -19.31 0.17 -32.42
C ALA A 26 -18.46 -0.55 -31.38
N CYS A 27 -17.27 -0.04 -31.13
CA CYS A 27 -16.46 -0.43 -29.98
C CYS A 27 -17.32 -0.13 -28.76
N SER A 28 -18.20 -1.03 -28.38
CA SER A 28 -18.80 -1.10 -27.06
C SER A 28 -17.73 -1.65 -26.13
N GLY A 29 -16.65 -0.89 -25.93
CA GLY A 29 -15.91 -0.93 -24.71
C GLY A 29 -16.91 -0.50 -23.64
N GLY A 30 -17.71 -1.46 -23.14
CA GLY A 30 -18.75 -1.18 -22.18
C GLY A 30 -18.15 -0.42 -21.03
N TYR A 31 -18.63 0.81 -20.80
CA TYR A 31 -18.35 1.52 -19.57
C TYR A 31 -18.79 0.60 -18.43
N ASP A 32 -17.87 0.28 -17.53
CA ASP A 32 -18.17 -0.57 -16.36
C ASP A 32 -18.94 0.29 -15.35
N ASP A 33 -20.28 0.19 -15.41
CA ASP A 33 -21.20 0.89 -14.51
C ASP A 33 -21.18 0.35 -13.08
N SER A 34 -20.38 -0.69 -12.79
CA SER A 34 -20.27 -1.19 -11.43
C SER A 34 -19.56 -0.18 -10.53
N PRO A 35 -20.02 -0.03 -9.27
CA PRO A 35 -19.37 0.87 -8.32
C PRO A 35 -17.91 0.51 -8.12
N ASP A 36 -17.06 1.54 -8.04
CA ASP A 36 -15.64 1.33 -7.72
C ASP A 36 -15.49 0.73 -6.32
N PRO A 37 -14.81 -0.44 -6.17
CA PRO A 37 -14.60 -1.08 -4.85
C PRO A 37 -13.94 -0.15 -3.82
N LEU A 38 -13.06 0.76 -4.26
CA LEU A 38 -12.41 1.71 -3.38
C LEU A 38 -13.38 2.73 -2.77
N SER A 39 -14.54 2.99 -3.38
CA SER A 39 -15.55 3.90 -2.83
C SER A 39 -16.17 3.35 -1.53
N ALA A 40 -16.41 2.05 -1.46
CA ALA A 40 -16.86 1.38 -0.24
C ALA A 40 -15.79 1.45 0.86
N MET A 41 -14.52 1.23 0.51
CA MET A 41 -13.39 1.36 1.43
C MET A 41 -13.21 2.79 1.95
N ALA A 42 -13.33 3.80 1.09
CA ALA A 42 -13.28 5.20 1.48
C ALA A 42 -14.41 5.56 2.46
N THR A 43 -15.62 5.02 2.23
CA THR A 43 -16.77 5.20 3.12
C THR A 43 -16.55 4.50 4.46
N ALA A 44 -16.04 3.27 4.47
CA ALA A 44 -15.68 2.54 5.69
C ALA A 44 -14.62 3.31 6.49
N ALA A 45 -13.59 3.85 5.82
CA ALA A 45 -12.55 4.63 6.47
C ALA A 45 -13.09 5.92 7.12
N ARG A 46 -14.04 6.62 6.48
CA ARG A 46 -14.74 7.77 7.09
C ARG A 46 -15.55 7.36 8.32
N SER A 47 -16.26 6.23 8.25
CA SER A 47 -17.02 5.68 9.37
C SER A 47 -16.12 5.32 10.55
N ASP A 48 -14.96 4.69 10.29
CA ASP A 48 -13.99 4.34 11.32
C ASP A 48 -13.38 5.58 11.97
N ALA A 49 -13.08 6.61 11.18
CA ALA A 49 -12.58 7.88 11.70
C ALA A 49 -13.61 8.56 12.62
N ALA A 50 -14.90 8.54 12.24
CA ALA A 50 -15.99 9.07 13.07
C ALA A 50 -16.14 8.27 14.38
N ALA A 51 -16.11 6.94 14.30
CA ALA A 51 -16.18 6.07 15.48
C ALA A 51 -14.99 6.28 16.43
N ALA A 52 -13.79 6.44 15.89
CA ALA A 52 -12.60 6.72 16.68
C ALA A 52 -12.70 8.09 17.40
N ARG A 53 -13.22 9.11 16.74
CA ARG A 53 -13.48 10.41 17.38
C ARG A 53 -14.50 10.30 18.52
N ALA A 54 -15.56 9.51 18.36
CA ALA A 54 -16.57 9.29 19.38
C ALA A 54 -16.03 8.53 20.62
N ILE A 55 -15.10 7.57 20.43
CA ILE A 55 -14.42 6.89 21.53
C ILE A 55 -13.53 7.87 22.31
N GLY A 56 -12.85 8.79 21.63
CA GLY A 56 -11.97 9.79 22.24
C GLY A 56 -10.65 9.23 22.78
N GLY A 57 -9.86 10.11 23.40
CA GLY A 57 -8.53 9.76 23.90
C GLY A 57 -7.43 9.89 22.84
N LYS A 58 -6.16 9.81 23.29
CA LYS A 58 -4.99 10.08 22.45
C LYS A 58 -4.82 9.09 21.30
N VAL A 59 -4.96 7.80 21.59
CA VAL A 59 -4.80 6.75 20.58
C VAL A 59 -5.93 6.77 19.57
N ALA A 60 -7.19 6.89 20.04
CA ALA A 60 -8.34 6.97 19.15
C ALA A 60 -8.27 8.20 18.20
N ARG A 61 -7.75 9.35 18.68
CA ARG A 61 -7.51 10.50 17.80
C ARG A 61 -6.49 10.20 16.69
N GLN A 62 -5.38 9.52 17.01
CA GLN A 62 -4.42 9.10 15.96
C GLN A 62 -5.07 8.16 14.94
N ILE A 63 -5.91 7.23 15.38
CA ILE A 63 -6.68 6.35 14.46
C ILE A 63 -7.64 7.18 13.61
N ALA A 64 -8.31 8.18 14.20
CA ALA A 64 -9.21 9.06 13.44
C ALA A 64 -8.48 9.84 12.34
N GLU A 65 -7.29 10.36 12.63
CA GLU A 65 -6.42 11.06 11.66
C GLU A 65 -5.94 10.11 10.58
N LEU A 66 -5.44 8.92 10.96
CA LEU A 66 -4.99 7.87 10.06
C LEU A 66 -6.11 7.47 9.07
N ARG A 67 -7.29 7.12 9.59
CA ARG A 67 -8.42 6.69 8.74
C ARG A 67 -8.97 7.84 7.91
N THR A 68 -8.89 9.08 8.37
CA THR A 68 -9.27 10.25 7.57
C THR A 68 -8.32 10.44 6.38
N ALA A 69 -7.02 10.27 6.57
CA ALA A 69 -6.03 10.36 5.50
C ALA A 69 -6.22 9.22 4.47
N GLN A 70 -6.44 7.99 4.93
CA GLN A 70 -6.75 6.86 4.06
C GLN A 70 -8.03 7.08 3.26
N ALA A 71 -9.10 7.60 3.89
CA ALA A 71 -10.36 7.91 3.21
C ALA A 71 -10.18 8.94 2.09
N ARG A 72 -9.32 9.95 2.30
CA ARG A 72 -9.00 10.95 1.28
C ARG A 72 -8.26 10.34 0.10
N ALA A 73 -7.22 9.55 0.36
CA ALA A 73 -6.43 8.92 -0.70
C ALA A 73 -7.27 7.94 -1.54
N LEU A 74 -8.11 7.11 -0.89
CA LEU A 74 -9.04 6.22 -1.58
C LEU A 74 -10.06 6.99 -2.41
N GLN A 75 -10.62 8.09 -1.88
CA GLN A 75 -11.58 8.91 -2.61
C GLN A 75 -10.95 9.60 -3.81
N GLN A 76 -9.74 10.13 -3.66
CA GLN A 76 -9.00 10.74 -4.78
C GLN A 76 -8.79 9.76 -5.93
N GLU A 77 -8.51 8.49 -5.62
CA GLU A 77 -8.35 7.45 -6.64
C GLU A 77 -9.69 7.07 -7.29
N VAL A 78 -10.79 7.02 -6.52
CA VAL A 78 -12.15 6.83 -7.06
C VAL A 78 -12.51 7.97 -8.02
N ASP A 79 -12.26 9.21 -7.61
CA ASP A 79 -12.56 10.41 -8.40
C ASP A 79 -11.71 10.43 -9.69
N ARG A 80 -10.44 10.00 -9.62
CA ARG A 80 -9.55 9.88 -10.79
C ARG A 80 -10.06 8.86 -11.80
N ALA A 81 -10.61 7.74 -11.32
CA ALA A 81 -11.13 6.68 -12.18
C ALA A 81 -12.48 6.99 -12.80
N ASN A 82 -13.18 8.03 -12.31
CA ASN A 82 -14.48 8.48 -12.80
C ASN A 82 -15.52 7.33 -12.93
N ARG A 83 -15.51 6.39 -11.96
CA ARG A 83 -16.49 5.28 -11.87
C ARG A 83 -17.59 5.63 -10.88
N PRO A 84 -18.79 5.01 -11.00
CA PRO A 84 -19.85 5.21 -10.04
C PRO A 84 -19.40 4.96 -8.60
N ALA A 85 -19.88 5.77 -7.67
CA ALA A 85 -19.65 5.56 -6.26
C ALA A 85 -20.60 4.49 -5.70
N ALA A 86 -20.10 3.63 -4.81
CA ALA A 86 -20.98 2.72 -4.07
C ALA A 86 -21.95 3.51 -3.18
N PRO A 87 -23.18 2.99 -2.95
CA PRO A 87 -24.11 3.59 -2.01
C PRO A 87 -23.45 3.84 -0.65
N ALA A 88 -23.72 5.00 -0.06
CA ALA A 88 -23.18 5.35 1.25
C ALA A 88 -23.67 4.36 2.32
N ALA A 89 -22.77 3.58 2.90
CA ALA A 89 -23.09 2.76 4.05
C ALA A 89 -23.39 3.64 5.27
N LYS A 90 -24.42 3.28 6.03
CA LYS A 90 -24.73 3.99 7.28
C LYS A 90 -23.57 3.83 8.26
N PRO A 91 -23.08 4.94 8.89
CA PRO A 91 -22.05 4.85 9.91
C PRO A 91 -22.49 3.91 11.04
N SER A 92 -21.65 2.95 11.36
CA SER A 92 -21.90 2.05 12.49
C SER A 92 -21.00 2.47 13.66
N PRO A 93 -21.51 2.70 14.87
CA PRO A 93 -20.66 3.10 15.99
C PRO A 93 -19.72 1.95 16.42
N ALA A 94 -18.46 2.26 16.76
CA ALA A 94 -17.61 1.34 17.50
C ALA A 94 -17.75 1.62 18.99
N LYS A 95 -18.10 0.60 19.77
CA LYS A 95 -18.40 0.77 21.20
C LYS A 95 -17.16 0.96 22.08
N ASN A 96 -15.97 0.55 21.61
CA ASN A 96 -14.72 0.58 22.37
C ASN A 96 -13.49 0.38 21.45
N MET A 97 -12.28 0.46 22.04
CA MET A 97 -11.01 0.29 21.33
C MET A 97 -10.88 -1.07 20.64
N ARG A 98 -11.34 -2.15 21.27
CA ARG A 98 -11.31 -3.49 20.66
C ARG A 98 -12.19 -3.58 19.41
N ALA A 99 -13.36 -2.98 19.44
CA ALA A 99 -14.23 -2.92 18.26
C ALA A 99 -13.61 -2.06 17.13
N LEU A 100 -12.92 -0.97 17.50
CA LEU A 100 -12.17 -0.16 16.56
C LEU A 100 -11.00 -0.95 15.93
N GLY A 101 -10.27 -1.71 16.75
CA GLY A 101 -9.20 -2.59 16.29
C GLY A 101 -9.69 -3.65 15.28
N LYS A 102 -10.83 -4.30 15.55
CA LYS A 102 -11.45 -5.24 14.59
C LYS A 102 -11.74 -4.58 13.23
N ARG A 103 -12.16 -3.31 13.23
CA ARG A 103 -12.39 -2.58 11.97
C ARG A 103 -11.09 -2.31 11.21
N LEU A 104 -10.01 -1.96 11.92
CA LEU A 104 -8.69 -1.82 11.28
C LEU A 104 -8.24 -3.17 10.67
N THR A 105 -8.46 -4.28 11.36
CA THR A 105 -8.16 -5.62 10.84
C THR A 105 -8.98 -5.90 9.57
N SER A 106 -10.30 -5.72 9.60
CA SER A 106 -11.16 -5.93 8.42
C SER A 106 -10.79 -5.00 7.28
N ALA A 107 -10.42 -3.74 7.55
CA ALA A 107 -10.00 -2.79 6.52
C ALA A 107 -8.67 -3.21 5.87
N ALA A 108 -7.72 -3.75 6.64
CA ALA A 108 -6.49 -4.31 6.12
C ALA A 108 -6.76 -5.55 5.23
N GLU A 109 -7.62 -6.45 5.69
CA GLU A 109 -8.01 -7.66 4.95
C GLU A 109 -8.70 -7.30 3.63
N SER A 110 -9.68 -6.38 3.65
CA SER A 110 -10.36 -5.92 2.43
C SER A 110 -9.39 -5.24 1.44
N ALA A 111 -8.37 -4.52 1.93
CA ALA A 111 -7.37 -3.94 1.07
C ALA A 111 -6.50 -5.02 0.40
N VAL A 112 -6.05 -6.02 1.17
CA VAL A 112 -5.23 -7.13 0.65
C VAL A 112 -6.00 -7.95 -0.39
N GLU A 113 -7.28 -8.21 -0.16
CA GLU A 113 -8.15 -8.98 -1.06
C GLU A 113 -8.25 -8.36 -2.47
N LEU A 114 -8.22 -7.05 -2.58
CA LEU A 114 -8.31 -6.34 -3.86
C LEU A 114 -6.98 -6.23 -4.63
N ILE A 115 -5.83 -6.45 -3.97
CA ILE A 115 -4.49 -6.23 -4.56
C ILE A 115 -4.22 -7.11 -5.80
N PRO A 116 -4.56 -8.41 -5.84
CA PRO A 116 -4.22 -9.26 -6.98
C PRO A 116 -4.80 -8.78 -8.31
N GLN A 117 -5.97 -8.15 -8.28
CA GLN A 117 -6.69 -7.68 -9.47
C GLN A 117 -6.53 -6.17 -9.71
N ALA A 118 -5.82 -5.47 -8.83
CA ALA A 118 -5.63 -4.04 -8.93
C ALA A 118 -4.55 -3.67 -9.95
N SER A 119 -4.74 -2.56 -10.65
CA SER A 119 -3.64 -1.96 -11.41
C SER A 119 -2.47 -1.62 -10.47
N ARG A 120 -1.24 -1.55 -10.99
CA ARG A 120 -0.01 -1.31 -10.21
C ARG A 120 -0.15 -0.12 -9.24
N ALA A 121 -0.64 1.02 -9.70
CA ALA A 121 -0.85 2.21 -8.86
C ALA A 121 -1.90 1.98 -7.74
N ARG A 122 -2.99 1.29 -8.04
CA ARG A 122 -4.03 0.94 -7.05
C ARG A 122 -3.54 -0.10 -6.05
N ALA A 123 -2.75 -1.07 -6.51
CA ALA A 123 -2.13 -2.07 -5.64
C ALA A 123 -1.21 -1.41 -4.60
N GLY A 124 -0.38 -0.43 -5.01
CA GLY A 124 0.46 0.36 -4.10
C GLY A 124 -0.35 1.15 -3.06
N LEU A 125 -1.47 1.76 -3.46
CA LEU A 125 -2.37 2.45 -2.53
C LEU A 125 -2.99 1.47 -1.53
N LEU A 126 -3.53 0.35 -2.01
CA LEU A 126 -4.15 -0.68 -1.17
C LEU A 126 -3.15 -1.29 -0.18
N ALA A 127 -1.93 -1.58 -0.63
CA ALA A 127 -0.85 -2.06 0.23
C ALA A 127 -0.52 -1.05 1.35
N SER A 128 -0.44 0.24 1.02
CA SER A 128 -0.23 1.29 2.02
C SER A 128 -1.41 1.44 2.99
N VAL A 129 -2.65 1.25 2.54
CA VAL A 129 -3.84 1.22 3.42
C VAL A 129 -3.75 0.03 4.38
N ALA A 130 -3.41 -1.17 3.89
CA ALA A 130 -3.25 -2.36 4.73
C ALA A 130 -2.13 -2.19 5.76
N ALA A 131 -0.95 -1.71 5.33
CA ALA A 131 0.17 -1.43 6.21
C ALA A 131 -0.16 -0.34 7.25
N GLY A 132 -0.89 0.71 6.86
CA GLY A 132 -1.35 1.77 7.77
C GLY A 132 -2.36 1.27 8.81
N CYS A 133 -3.26 0.36 8.45
CA CYS A 133 -4.16 -0.28 9.42
C CYS A 133 -3.38 -1.13 10.43
N ASN A 134 -2.38 -1.92 9.98
CA ASN A 134 -1.48 -2.66 10.89
C ASN A 134 -0.64 -1.73 11.77
N ALA A 135 -0.16 -0.61 11.22
CA ALA A 135 0.49 0.46 11.99
C ALA A 135 -0.44 1.01 13.08
N GLY A 136 -1.71 1.24 12.74
CA GLY A 136 -2.74 1.66 13.70
C GLY A 136 -2.94 0.65 14.85
N LEU A 137 -3.00 -0.65 14.55
CA LEU A 137 -3.10 -1.71 15.56
C LEU A 137 -1.90 -1.74 16.51
N ALA A 138 -0.72 -1.35 16.03
CA ALA A 138 0.50 -1.30 16.84
C ALA A 138 0.55 -0.16 17.86
N LEU A 139 -0.41 0.80 17.82
CA LEU A 139 -0.44 1.95 18.74
C LEU A 139 -0.79 1.59 20.18
N ASP A 140 -1.65 0.59 20.39
CA ASP A 140 -2.11 0.20 21.74
C ASP A 140 -2.67 -1.23 21.72
N GLY A 141 -2.25 -2.06 22.65
CA GLY A 141 -2.72 -3.45 22.79
C GLY A 141 -4.24 -3.61 22.98
N LYS A 142 -4.95 -2.54 23.41
CA LYS A 142 -6.43 -2.55 23.51
C LYS A 142 -7.12 -2.62 22.13
N LEU A 143 -6.43 -2.26 21.07
CA LEU A 143 -6.91 -2.42 19.68
C LEU A 143 -6.84 -3.88 19.21
N GLY A 144 -5.98 -4.68 19.79
CA GLY A 144 -5.58 -6.01 19.38
C GLY A 144 -4.12 -6.02 18.97
N SER A 145 -3.72 -6.99 18.18
CA SER A 145 -2.35 -7.12 17.69
C SER A 145 -2.31 -7.00 16.17
N PRO A 146 -1.28 -6.40 15.58
CA PRO A 146 -1.00 -6.54 14.18
C PRO A 146 -0.93 -8.01 13.79
N ARG A 147 -1.36 -8.34 12.58
CA ARG A 147 -1.32 -9.71 12.08
C ARG A 147 0.13 -10.19 11.96
N THR A 148 0.43 -11.37 12.46
CA THR A 148 1.72 -12.03 12.21
C THR A 148 1.79 -12.38 10.72
N GLN A 149 2.87 -11.97 10.06
CA GLN A 149 3.10 -12.22 8.65
C GLN A 149 4.00 -13.45 8.49
N ARG A 150 3.88 -14.10 7.32
CA ARG A 150 4.80 -15.13 6.84
C ARG A 150 5.37 -14.68 5.52
N PHE A 151 6.57 -15.09 5.22
CA PHE A 151 7.31 -14.66 4.04
C PHE A 151 7.80 -15.89 3.25
N PRO A 152 6.86 -16.71 2.70
CA PRO A 152 7.26 -17.84 1.87
C PRO A 152 8.00 -17.32 0.64
N ALA A 153 8.99 -18.06 0.19
CA ALA A 153 9.63 -17.78 -1.09
C ALA A 153 8.58 -17.98 -2.20
N PRO A 154 8.35 -16.96 -3.06
CA PRO A 154 7.44 -17.09 -4.17
C PRO A 154 8.03 -17.99 -5.27
N GLU A 155 7.20 -18.80 -5.91
CA GLU A 155 7.58 -19.58 -7.09
C GLU A 155 7.40 -18.70 -8.33
N VAL A 156 8.50 -18.23 -8.91
CA VAL A 156 8.51 -17.40 -10.11
C VAL A 156 9.52 -17.95 -11.11
N GLU A 157 9.14 -17.97 -12.39
CA GLU A 157 9.99 -18.49 -13.47
C GLU A 157 10.63 -17.36 -14.28
N GLU A 158 9.85 -16.33 -14.61
CA GLU A 158 10.30 -15.17 -15.37
C GLU A 158 9.78 -13.89 -14.75
N LEU A 159 10.60 -12.84 -14.74
CA LEU A 159 10.22 -11.51 -14.26
C LEU A 159 10.61 -10.45 -15.27
N ASP A 160 9.78 -9.42 -15.41
CA ASP A 160 10.14 -8.24 -16.18
C ASP A 160 11.24 -7.42 -15.47
N GLU A 161 11.95 -6.59 -16.23
CA GLU A 161 13.07 -5.78 -15.74
C GLU A 161 12.64 -4.85 -14.60
N GLU A 162 11.44 -4.24 -14.68
CA GLU A 162 10.92 -3.35 -13.63
C GLU A 162 10.68 -4.11 -12.31
N THR A 163 10.20 -5.35 -12.38
CA THR A 163 10.00 -6.22 -11.22
C THR A 163 11.34 -6.65 -10.62
N VAL A 164 12.31 -7.05 -11.47
CA VAL A 164 13.66 -7.39 -11.02
C VAL A 164 14.31 -6.20 -10.31
N ASP A 165 14.28 -5.00 -10.89
CA ASP A 165 14.83 -3.79 -10.29
C ASP A 165 14.17 -3.46 -8.94
N ALA A 166 12.85 -3.63 -8.84
CA ALA A 166 12.13 -3.39 -7.59
C ALA A 166 12.53 -4.41 -6.50
N LEU A 167 12.68 -5.68 -6.86
CA LEU A 167 13.15 -6.73 -5.94
C LEU A 167 14.59 -6.50 -5.51
N GLN A 168 15.49 -6.06 -6.39
CA GLN A 168 16.86 -5.68 -6.04
C GLN A 168 16.88 -4.55 -5.01
N GLN A 169 16.03 -3.52 -5.18
CA GLN A 169 15.90 -2.43 -4.22
C GLN A 169 15.35 -2.93 -2.87
N ALA A 170 14.36 -3.82 -2.87
CA ALA A 170 13.85 -4.44 -1.65
C ALA A 170 14.93 -5.29 -0.95
N LEU A 171 15.69 -6.09 -1.70
CA LEU A 171 16.78 -6.88 -1.17
C LEU A 171 17.88 -6.01 -0.55
N ALA A 172 18.27 -4.92 -1.19
CA ALA A 172 19.22 -3.96 -0.66
C ALA A 172 18.72 -3.32 0.67
N ALA A 173 17.42 -2.99 0.76
CA ALA A 173 16.80 -2.47 1.99
C ALA A 173 16.78 -3.52 3.12
N GLU A 174 16.57 -4.81 2.80
CA GLU A 174 16.65 -5.90 3.79
C GLU A 174 18.09 -6.10 4.30
N HIS A 175 19.10 -6.02 3.43
CA HIS A 175 20.50 -6.05 3.84
C HIS A 175 20.85 -4.88 4.76
N ALA A 176 20.44 -3.66 4.41
CA ALA A 176 20.66 -2.46 5.23
C ALA A 176 19.94 -2.58 6.60
N SER A 177 18.70 -3.07 6.61
CA SER A 177 17.93 -3.27 7.85
C SER A 177 18.64 -4.26 8.79
N LEU A 178 19.11 -5.39 8.28
CA LEU A 178 19.85 -6.38 9.07
C LEU A 178 21.15 -5.81 9.66
N TRP A 179 21.88 -5.02 8.88
CA TRP A 179 23.08 -4.35 9.35
C TRP A 179 22.76 -3.33 10.45
N VAL A 180 21.72 -2.49 10.27
CA VAL A 180 21.28 -1.52 11.28
C VAL A 180 20.85 -2.22 12.57
N LEU A 181 20.04 -3.31 12.47
CA LEU A 181 19.61 -4.07 13.64
C LEU A 181 20.80 -4.68 14.40
N GLY A 182 21.84 -5.12 13.71
CA GLY A 182 23.11 -5.55 14.33
C GLY A 182 23.83 -4.42 15.05
N LEU A 183 23.99 -3.26 14.36
CA LEU A 183 24.67 -2.10 14.90
C LEU A 183 24.03 -1.58 16.20
N VAL A 184 22.71 -1.44 16.23
CA VAL A 184 21.99 -0.80 17.34
C VAL A 184 21.96 -1.62 18.61
N THR A 185 22.27 -2.92 18.55
CA THR A 185 22.37 -3.79 19.76
C THR A 185 23.39 -3.27 20.75
N ALA A 186 24.47 -2.65 20.28
CA ALA A 186 25.51 -2.08 21.15
C ALA A 186 25.08 -0.78 21.87
N PHE A 187 23.97 -0.16 21.46
CA PHE A 187 23.55 1.14 21.96
C PHE A 187 22.18 1.12 22.65
N LEU A 188 21.44 0.02 22.56
CA LEU A 188 20.13 -0.14 23.17
C LEU A 188 20.22 -0.99 24.45
N PRO A 189 19.40 -0.72 25.46
CA PRO A 189 19.31 -1.59 26.65
C PRO A 189 18.94 -3.03 26.31
N ALA A 190 19.40 -4.00 27.10
CA ALA A 190 19.17 -5.43 26.89
C ALA A 190 17.67 -5.82 26.79
N GLY A 191 16.75 -5.01 27.34
CA GLY A 191 15.30 -5.21 27.19
C GLY A 191 14.81 -5.20 25.74
N TYR A 192 15.58 -4.62 24.80
CA TYR A 192 15.26 -4.60 23.36
C TYR A 192 15.72 -5.86 22.61
N ASP A 193 16.60 -6.68 23.20
CA ASP A 193 17.25 -7.80 22.50
C ASP A 193 16.27 -8.79 21.91
N LYS A 194 15.19 -9.14 22.62
CA LYS A 194 14.16 -10.05 22.11
C LYS A 194 13.47 -9.48 20.87
N GLY A 195 13.13 -8.20 20.92
CA GLY A 195 12.48 -7.51 19.80
C GLY A 195 13.40 -7.35 18.58
N LEU A 196 14.69 -7.01 18.81
CA LEU A 196 15.69 -6.90 17.76
C LEU A 196 15.95 -8.26 17.08
N ARG A 197 16.10 -9.34 17.86
CA ARG A 197 16.25 -10.70 17.30
C ARG A 197 15.03 -11.13 16.49
N ALA A 198 13.82 -10.85 16.95
CA ALA A 198 12.60 -11.16 16.20
C ALA A 198 12.53 -10.36 14.90
N ALA A 199 12.82 -9.05 14.94
CA ALA A 199 12.89 -8.22 13.76
C ALA A 199 13.94 -8.75 12.76
N ALA A 200 15.15 -9.04 13.24
CA ALA A 200 16.22 -9.58 12.39
C ALA A 200 15.86 -10.94 11.77
N ALA A 201 15.09 -11.79 12.47
CA ALA A 201 14.60 -13.04 11.90
C ALA A 201 13.65 -12.79 10.73
N GLU A 202 12.65 -11.91 10.88
CA GLU A 202 11.72 -11.55 9.81
C GLU A 202 12.44 -10.90 8.61
N HIS A 203 13.42 -10.02 8.84
CA HIS A 203 14.21 -9.42 7.76
C HIS A 203 15.06 -10.46 7.02
N ARG A 204 15.58 -11.49 7.72
CA ARG A 204 16.28 -12.60 7.06
C ARG A 204 15.36 -13.43 6.19
N GLU A 205 14.17 -13.77 6.68
CA GLU A 205 13.18 -14.52 5.90
C GLU A 205 12.83 -13.78 4.60
N ARG A 206 12.59 -12.47 4.68
CA ARG A 206 12.29 -11.64 3.49
C ARG A 206 13.46 -11.54 2.54
N ARG A 207 14.66 -11.28 3.06
CA ARG A 207 15.91 -11.27 2.28
C ARG A 207 16.09 -12.60 1.52
N ASP A 208 15.93 -13.71 2.21
CA ASP A 208 16.14 -15.03 1.62
C ASP A 208 15.07 -15.34 0.56
N ALA A 209 13.79 -15.06 0.84
CA ALA A 209 12.71 -15.18 -0.13
C ALA A 209 12.93 -14.31 -1.39
N THR A 210 13.40 -13.06 -1.21
CA THR A 210 13.67 -12.16 -2.33
C THR A 210 14.86 -12.63 -3.16
N ARG A 211 15.92 -13.09 -2.51
CA ARG A 211 17.10 -13.64 -3.20
C ARG A 211 16.72 -14.89 -4.01
N ASP A 212 15.93 -15.79 -3.41
CA ASP A 212 15.52 -17.01 -4.08
C ASP A 212 14.63 -16.70 -5.29
N ALA A 213 13.71 -15.72 -5.18
CA ALA A 213 12.88 -15.25 -6.30
C ALA A 213 13.73 -14.68 -7.45
N LEU A 214 14.71 -13.81 -7.15
CA LEU A 214 15.61 -13.25 -8.15
C LEU A 214 16.43 -14.34 -8.84
N THR A 215 16.98 -15.28 -8.07
CA THR A 215 17.77 -16.40 -8.61
C THR A 215 16.92 -17.31 -9.50
N SER A 216 15.68 -17.64 -9.10
CA SER A 216 14.75 -18.43 -9.90
C SER A 216 14.39 -17.75 -11.21
N ALA A 217 14.30 -16.43 -11.22
CA ALA A 217 14.07 -15.62 -12.42
C ALA A 217 15.36 -15.39 -13.26
N GLY A 218 16.49 -16.00 -12.90
CA GLY A 218 17.74 -15.88 -13.63
C GLY A 218 18.49 -14.56 -13.43
N ALA A 219 18.11 -13.77 -12.42
CA ALA A 219 18.79 -12.54 -12.06
C ALA A 219 19.82 -12.76 -10.94
N ASP A 220 20.95 -12.05 -11.00
CA ASP A 220 21.98 -12.09 -9.94
C ASP A 220 21.52 -11.20 -8.77
N PRO A 221 21.26 -11.74 -7.56
CA PRO A 221 20.85 -10.94 -6.42
C PRO A 221 21.94 -9.97 -5.96
N VAL A 222 21.55 -8.72 -5.64
CA VAL A 222 22.47 -7.73 -5.08
C VAL A 222 23.07 -8.24 -3.75
N LEU A 223 24.36 -8.06 -3.59
CA LEU A 223 25.09 -8.48 -2.38
C LEU A 223 24.97 -7.45 -1.28
N ALA A 224 25.13 -7.92 -0.03
CA ALA A 224 25.23 -7.00 1.11
C ALA A 224 26.51 -6.16 1.02
N GLU A 225 26.38 -4.88 1.32
CA GLU A 225 27.51 -3.97 1.46
C GLU A 225 28.29 -4.23 2.77
N THR A 226 29.56 -3.86 2.79
CA THR A 226 30.39 -3.94 4.00
C THR A 226 29.88 -3.05 5.13
N ALA A 227 29.25 -1.93 4.81
CA ALA A 227 28.63 -1.00 5.74
C ALA A 227 27.58 -0.15 5.05
N TYR A 228 26.63 0.34 5.84
CA TYR A 228 25.56 1.22 5.39
C TYR A 228 25.58 2.55 6.13
N ALA A 229 25.25 3.63 5.44
CA ALA A 229 25.11 4.94 6.05
C ALA A 229 23.83 5.00 6.89
N THR A 230 23.95 5.52 8.11
CA THR A 230 22.78 5.90 8.92
C THR A 230 22.52 7.40 8.80
N PRO A 231 21.29 7.91 9.00
CA PRO A 231 20.99 9.35 8.88
C PRO A 231 21.86 10.24 9.78
N LYS A 232 22.27 9.69 10.92
CA LYS A 232 23.23 10.29 11.88
C LYS A 232 24.06 9.19 12.51
N PRO A 233 25.32 9.47 12.92
CA PRO A 233 26.13 8.50 13.64
C PRO A 233 25.41 7.94 14.88
N VAL A 234 25.39 6.62 15.02
CA VAL A 234 24.79 5.95 16.18
C VAL A 234 25.76 6.03 17.36
N LYS A 235 25.37 6.74 18.41
CA LYS A 235 26.22 7.01 19.60
C LYS A 235 25.50 6.76 20.93
N ASN A 236 24.18 6.62 20.92
CA ASN A 236 23.36 6.49 22.12
C ASN A 236 21.98 5.89 21.78
N PRO A 237 21.13 5.54 22.76
CA PRO A 237 19.83 4.95 22.51
C PRO A 237 18.91 5.78 21.59
N ASN A 238 18.99 7.12 21.62
CA ASN A 238 18.13 7.95 20.79
C ASN A 238 18.54 7.89 19.31
N SER A 239 19.85 7.97 19.02
CA SER A 239 20.35 7.80 17.66
C SER A 239 20.18 6.37 17.14
N ALA A 240 20.23 5.37 18.03
CA ALA A 240 19.94 3.98 17.69
C ALA A 240 18.45 3.79 17.25
N ARG A 241 17.50 4.33 18.03
CA ARG A 241 16.08 4.33 17.65
C ARG A 241 15.83 5.04 16.32
N ALA A 242 16.49 6.19 16.10
CA ALA A 242 16.38 6.92 14.85
C ALA A 242 16.90 6.11 13.65
N ALA A 243 17.98 5.35 13.82
CA ALA A 243 18.52 4.48 12.78
C ALA A 243 17.54 3.35 12.43
N VAL A 244 16.91 2.70 13.44
CA VAL A 244 15.90 1.67 13.18
C VAL A 244 14.65 2.26 12.50
N ILE A 245 14.20 3.45 12.93
CA ILE A 245 13.07 4.14 12.28
C ILE A 245 13.36 4.38 10.80
N ALA A 246 14.58 4.83 10.46
CA ALA A 246 14.97 5.03 9.06
C ALA A 246 14.97 3.70 8.29
N ALA A 247 15.63 2.66 8.81
CA ALA A 247 15.70 1.35 8.16
C ALA A 247 14.30 0.73 7.90
N GLU A 248 13.39 0.80 8.87
CA GLU A 248 12.02 0.32 8.68
C GLU A 248 11.21 1.19 7.69
N THR A 249 11.50 2.49 7.63
CA THR A 249 10.88 3.39 6.63
C THR A 249 11.36 3.04 5.23
N ASP A 250 12.66 2.84 5.06
CA ASP A 250 13.26 2.46 3.78
C ASP A 250 12.75 1.09 3.30
N ALA A 251 12.66 0.12 4.22
CA ALA A 251 12.10 -1.20 3.92
C ALA A 251 10.64 -1.11 3.44
N VAL A 252 9.78 -0.36 4.13
CA VAL A 252 8.37 -0.18 3.70
C VAL A 252 8.31 0.49 2.33
N THR A 253 9.16 1.48 2.06
CA THR A 253 9.19 2.19 0.78
C THR A 253 9.66 1.28 -0.36
N ALA A 254 10.70 0.50 -0.14
CA ALA A 254 11.23 -0.44 -1.12
C ALA A 254 10.19 -1.54 -1.45
N TRP A 255 9.54 -2.13 -0.45
CA TRP A 255 8.50 -3.13 -0.64
C TRP A 255 7.25 -2.58 -1.32
N ARG A 256 6.87 -1.32 -1.06
CA ARG A 256 5.83 -0.67 -1.84
C ARG A 256 6.23 -0.58 -3.31
N GLY A 257 7.48 -0.26 -3.60
CA GLY A 257 8.03 -0.24 -4.96
C GLY A 257 7.85 -1.58 -5.68
N VAL A 258 7.96 -2.71 -4.96
CA VAL A 258 7.66 -4.05 -5.53
C VAL A 258 6.18 -4.16 -5.88
N VAL A 259 5.26 -3.78 -4.98
CA VAL A 259 3.81 -3.85 -5.27
C VAL A 259 3.43 -3.00 -6.49
N GLU A 260 4.09 -1.85 -6.68
CA GLU A 260 3.79 -0.90 -7.76
C GLU A 260 4.40 -1.28 -9.11
N ARG A 261 5.37 -2.19 -9.15
CA ARG A 261 6.07 -2.58 -10.40
C ARG A 261 5.89 -4.04 -10.77
N CYS A 262 5.32 -4.84 -9.89
CA CYS A 262 5.12 -6.26 -10.08
C CYS A 262 3.64 -6.58 -10.30
N ASP A 263 3.33 -7.50 -11.22
CA ASP A 263 1.97 -8.03 -11.42
C ASP A 263 1.83 -9.46 -10.87
N GLU A 264 2.92 -10.11 -10.46
CA GLU A 264 2.91 -11.46 -9.91
C GLU A 264 2.21 -11.49 -8.52
N PRO A 265 1.11 -12.26 -8.36
CA PRO A 265 0.32 -12.24 -7.13
C PRO A 265 1.10 -12.68 -5.88
N GLU A 266 2.01 -13.64 -6.01
CA GLU A 266 2.81 -14.13 -4.89
C GLU A 266 3.83 -13.11 -4.42
N LEU A 267 4.50 -12.42 -5.36
CA LEU A 267 5.40 -11.32 -5.04
C LEU A 267 4.67 -10.13 -4.43
N ARG A 268 3.49 -9.77 -4.94
CA ARG A 268 2.63 -8.76 -4.31
C ARG A 268 2.25 -9.15 -2.89
N SER A 269 1.90 -10.43 -2.66
CA SER A 269 1.56 -10.95 -1.34
C SER A 269 2.74 -10.85 -0.38
N LEU A 270 3.94 -11.27 -0.78
CA LEU A 270 5.18 -11.13 -0.02
C LEU A 270 5.44 -9.67 0.32
N ALA A 271 5.34 -8.77 -0.66
CA ALA A 271 5.61 -7.35 -0.48
C ALA A 271 4.63 -6.68 0.49
N VAL A 272 3.34 -6.99 0.39
CA VAL A 272 2.31 -6.48 1.31
C VAL A 272 2.53 -6.99 2.73
N ALA A 273 2.89 -8.27 2.89
CA ALA A 273 3.23 -8.84 4.19
C ALA A 273 4.43 -8.12 4.82
N ALA A 274 5.48 -7.84 4.02
CA ALA A 274 6.65 -7.10 4.45
C ALA A 274 6.30 -5.66 4.87
N MET A 275 5.50 -4.96 4.07
CA MET A 275 5.01 -3.61 4.41
C MET A 275 4.22 -3.58 5.71
N CYS A 276 3.31 -4.54 5.92
CA CYS A 276 2.51 -4.65 7.15
C CYS A 276 3.39 -4.89 8.39
N ALA A 277 4.37 -5.78 8.29
CA ALA A 277 5.28 -6.09 9.39
C ALA A 277 6.18 -4.89 9.74
N SER A 278 6.84 -4.31 8.74
CA SER A 278 7.70 -3.14 8.93
C SER A 278 6.90 -1.91 9.36
N GLY A 279 5.70 -1.65 8.82
CA GLY A 279 4.83 -0.55 9.23
C GLY A 279 4.41 -0.62 10.69
N ALA A 280 4.07 -1.82 11.18
CA ALA A 280 3.75 -2.05 12.58
C ALA A 280 4.98 -1.87 13.49
N ARG A 281 6.15 -2.34 13.08
CA ARG A 281 7.41 -2.20 13.83
C ARG A 281 7.87 -0.75 13.85
N LEU A 282 7.82 -0.07 12.73
CA LEU A 282 8.07 1.37 12.59
C LEU A 282 7.22 2.17 13.59
N THR A 283 5.92 1.86 13.71
CA THR A 283 5.02 2.52 14.66
C THR A 283 5.50 2.37 16.10
N ARG A 284 5.93 1.17 16.52
CA ARG A 284 6.45 0.94 17.88
C ARG A 284 7.70 1.75 18.15
N TRP A 285 8.64 1.78 17.21
CA TRP A 285 9.87 2.59 17.33
C TRP A 285 9.60 4.08 17.37
N ARG A 286 8.63 4.57 16.56
CA ARG A 286 8.19 5.97 16.59
C ARG A 286 7.50 6.35 17.90
N LEU A 287 6.68 5.45 18.48
CA LEU A 287 6.09 5.64 19.82
C LEU A 287 7.16 5.81 20.89
N GLU A 288 8.16 4.92 20.91
CA GLU A 288 9.25 4.95 21.89
C GLU A 288 10.17 6.15 21.72
N ALA A 289 10.38 6.60 20.49
CA ALA A 289 11.14 7.81 20.18
C ALA A 289 10.33 9.11 20.36
N GLY A 290 9.03 9.03 20.68
CA GLY A 290 8.16 10.21 20.80
C GLY A 290 7.85 10.92 19.48
N VAL A 291 8.11 10.27 18.33
CA VAL A 291 7.88 10.83 16.99
C VAL A 291 6.38 10.83 16.67
N LYS A 292 5.89 11.91 16.08
CA LYS A 292 4.48 12.08 15.71
C LYS A 292 4.33 12.39 14.22
N PRO A 293 3.28 11.83 13.58
CA PRO A 293 2.41 10.75 14.08
C PRO A 293 3.21 9.48 14.32
N ALA A 294 2.85 8.64 15.28
CA ALA A 294 3.54 7.37 15.49
C ALA A 294 3.16 6.36 14.40
N ALA A 295 1.87 6.18 14.12
CA ALA A 295 1.38 5.39 13.01
C ALA A 295 1.22 6.25 11.77
N LEU A 296 1.89 5.87 10.68
CA LEU A 296 1.74 6.51 9.38
C LEU A 296 0.44 6.03 8.71
N PRO A 297 -0.36 6.93 8.11
CA PRO A 297 -1.61 6.55 7.45
C PRO A 297 -1.39 5.66 6.22
N LEU A 298 -0.38 5.99 5.43
CA LEU A 298 -0.02 5.34 4.18
C LEU A 298 1.49 5.07 4.14
N PRO A 299 1.99 4.07 4.90
CA PRO A 299 3.41 3.76 4.92
C PRO A 299 3.94 3.47 3.51
N GLY A 300 5.13 3.97 3.21
CA GLY A 300 5.79 3.84 1.91
C GLY A 300 5.24 4.75 0.81
N ALA A 301 4.15 5.50 1.04
CA ALA A 301 3.69 6.50 0.08
C ALA A 301 4.70 7.66 -0.02
N PRO A 302 4.91 8.25 -1.22
CA PRO A 302 5.68 9.47 -1.36
C PRO A 302 5.04 10.59 -0.53
N GLU A 303 5.90 11.43 0.08
CA GLU A 303 5.48 12.58 0.88
C GLU A 303 4.92 13.72 0.01
#